data_4bc6eb1edbb6af68e3f44360b089a45c
#
_entry.id   4bc6eb1edbb6af68e3f44360b089a45c
#
_cell.length_a   1.000
_cell.length_b   1.000
_cell.length_c   1.000
_cell.angle_alpha   90.00
_cell.angle_beta   90.00
_cell.angle_gamma   90.00
#
_symmetry.space_group_name_H-M   'P 1'
#
loop_
_entity.id
_entity.type
_entity.pdbx_description
1 polymer ?
#
loop_
_entity_poly.entity_id
_entity_poly.type
_entity_poly.pdbx_seq_one_letter_code
_entity_poly.pdbx_strand_id
1 'polypeptide(L)'
;MRYVPPAPPAAPVAPPNAVWQGEPVDKYKITLRIFGGDGFDPNYLTKVLGCRPTMAELKGQRIVTPSGTRIAQENRWSLTIESDRREDIEQGITAMLNRLPANLELWRDLTHRYYIDIYCGLFLKTSKRGFGLSPQVSRMLADRNLGIGFDLYIERT
;
A
#
# COMPACT_ATOMS: atom_id res chain seq x y z
N MET A 1 -3.78 -11.42 49.16
CA MET A 1 -3.36 -12.26 48.02
C MET A 1 -3.59 -11.48 46.75
N ARG A 2 -2.54 -11.22 45.99
CA ARG A 2 -2.71 -10.57 44.69
C ARG A 2 -3.00 -11.67 43.67
N TYR A 3 -4.10 -11.55 42.95
CA TYR A 3 -4.42 -12.43 41.83
C TYR A 3 -3.37 -12.22 40.70
N VAL A 4 -2.64 -13.27 40.36
CA VAL A 4 -1.76 -13.30 39.17
C VAL A 4 -2.52 -14.10 38.11
N PRO A 5 -2.97 -13.46 36.99
CA PRO A 5 -3.64 -14.20 35.95
C PRO A 5 -2.69 -15.23 35.35
N PRO A 6 -3.19 -16.41 34.96
CA PRO A 6 -2.37 -17.38 34.25
C PRO A 6 -1.83 -16.76 32.98
N ALA A 7 -0.59 -17.12 32.62
CA ALA A 7 -0.01 -16.69 31.36
C ALA A 7 -0.92 -17.10 30.19
N PRO A 8 -1.14 -16.23 29.20
CA PRO A 8 -1.91 -16.62 28.02
C PRO A 8 -1.25 -17.84 27.35
N PRO A 9 -2.06 -18.76 26.79
CA PRO A 9 -1.51 -19.90 26.08
C PRO A 9 -0.57 -19.39 24.98
N ALA A 10 0.57 -20.07 24.83
CA ALA A 10 1.51 -19.75 23.77
C ALA A 10 0.75 -19.78 22.42
N ALA A 11 0.88 -18.71 21.63
CA ALA A 11 0.30 -18.69 20.29
C ALA A 11 0.84 -19.91 19.51
N PRO A 12 -0.01 -20.59 18.72
CA PRO A 12 0.45 -21.69 17.90
C PRO A 12 1.57 -21.18 16.99
N VAL A 13 2.75 -21.77 17.10
CA VAL A 13 3.88 -21.44 16.22
C VAL A 13 3.54 -22.03 14.87
N ALA A 14 3.23 -21.15 13.91
CA ALA A 14 3.07 -21.58 12.54
C ALA A 14 4.39 -22.20 12.07
N PRO A 15 4.36 -23.31 11.30
CA PRO A 15 5.57 -23.87 10.73
C PRO A 15 6.31 -22.79 9.92
N PRO A 16 7.65 -22.81 9.90
CA PRO A 16 8.46 -21.77 9.27
C PRO A 16 8.17 -21.55 7.79
N ASN A 17 7.48 -22.48 7.15
CA ASN A 17 7.07 -22.42 5.74
C ASN A 17 5.55 -22.24 5.55
N ALA A 18 4.81 -21.82 6.60
CA ALA A 18 3.40 -21.55 6.45
C ALA A 18 3.21 -20.35 5.55
N VAL A 19 2.83 -20.60 4.32
CA VAL A 19 2.42 -19.57 3.37
C VAL A 19 0.90 -19.47 3.41
N TRP A 20 0.40 -18.25 3.50
CA TRP A 20 -1.03 -18.03 3.36
C TRP A 20 -1.48 -18.56 1.98
N GLN A 21 -2.45 -19.47 2.01
CA GLN A 21 -3.04 -20.06 0.81
C GLN A 21 -4.31 -19.29 0.41
N GLY A 22 -4.24 -17.96 0.42
CA GLY A 22 -5.34 -17.13 -0.03
C GLY A 22 -5.64 -17.35 -1.51
N GLU A 23 -6.90 -17.14 -1.89
CA GLU A 23 -7.26 -17.18 -3.30
C GLU A 23 -6.79 -15.92 -4.02
N PRO A 24 -6.31 -16.04 -5.27
CA PRO A 24 -5.96 -14.87 -6.07
C PRO A 24 -7.16 -13.94 -6.25
N VAL A 25 -6.92 -12.64 -6.26
CA VAL A 25 -7.93 -11.66 -6.65
C VAL A 25 -8.02 -11.57 -8.17
N ASP A 26 -9.20 -11.22 -8.69
CA ASP A 26 -9.42 -11.21 -10.14
C ASP A 26 -8.71 -10.02 -10.81
N LYS A 27 -8.70 -8.89 -10.14
CA LYS A 27 -7.97 -7.68 -10.54
C LYS A 27 -7.58 -6.90 -9.29
N TYR A 28 -6.43 -6.24 -9.34
CA TYR A 28 -6.04 -5.32 -8.27
C TYR A 28 -5.44 -4.01 -8.83
N LYS A 29 -5.51 -3.00 -7.98
CA LYS A 29 -4.84 -1.73 -8.17
C LYS A 29 -4.19 -1.35 -6.85
N ILE A 30 -2.86 -1.31 -6.82
CA ILE A 30 -2.08 -1.00 -5.64
C ILE A 30 -1.42 0.35 -5.84
N THR A 31 -1.63 1.28 -4.92
CA THR A 31 -1.11 2.64 -5.01
C THR A 31 -0.32 2.99 -3.76
N LEU A 32 0.94 3.36 -3.92
CA LEU A 32 1.69 4.11 -2.90
C LEU A 32 1.27 5.56 -3.01
N ARG A 33 0.78 6.14 -1.91
CA ARG A 33 0.34 7.54 -1.87
C ARG A 33 1.20 8.33 -0.90
N ILE A 34 1.65 9.49 -1.35
CA ILE A 34 2.40 10.44 -0.52
C ILE A 34 1.69 11.79 -0.58
N PHE A 35 1.30 12.30 0.58
CA PHE A 35 0.66 13.59 0.75
C PHE A 35 1.52 14.50 1.60
N GLY A 36 1.54 15.78 1.30
CA GLY A 36 2.29 16.75 2.07
C GLY A 36 1.67 18.15 2.07
N GLY A 37 2.21 19.00 2.93
CA GLY A 37 1.82 20.38 3.08
C GLY A 37 2.59 21.34 2.19
N ASP A 38 2.75 22.55 2.66
CA ASP A 38 3.48 23.61 1.96
C ASP A 38 4.93 23.19 1.69
N GLY A 39 5.43 23.56 0.53
CA GLY A 39 6.77 23.18 0.11
C GLY A 39 6.90 21.76 -0.43
N PHE A 40 5.77 21.07 -0.66
CA PHE A 40 5.76 19.74 -1.27
C PHE A 40 6.41 19.78 -2.67
N ASP A 41 7.44 18.95 -2.86
CA ASP A 41 8.17 18.87 -4.12
C ASP A 41 8.11 17.44 -4.69
N PRO A 42 7.26 17.21 -5.72
CA PRO A 42 7.17 15.90 -6.38
C PRO A 42 8.49 15.47 -7.04
N ASN A 43 9.28 16.41 -7.52
CA ASN A 43 10.56 16.08 -8.17
C ASN A 43 11.58 15.54 -7.17
N TYR A 44 11.60 16.08 -5.97
CA TYR A 44 12.41 15.54 -4.88
C TYR A 44 12.02 14.08 -4.56
N LEU A 45 10.72 13.81 -4.44
CA LEU A 45 10.23 12.46 -4.17
C LEU A 45 10.59 11.48 -5.30
N THR A 46 10.43 11.90 -6.55
CA THR A 46 10.83 11.10 -7.72
C THR A 46 12.31 10.74 -7.67
N LYS A 47 13.15 11.70 -7.30
CA LYS A 47 14.60 11.50 -7.19
C LYS A 47 14.97 10.52 -6.08
N VAL A 48 14.45 10.72 -4.86
CA VAL A 48 14.84 9.90 -3.71
C VAL A 48 14.22 8.50 -3.75
N LEU A 49 13.05 8.35 -4.36
CA LEU A 49 12.40 7.05 -4.56
C LEU A 49 12.92 6.30 -5.80
N GLY A 50 13.64 6.97 -6.67
CA GLY A 50 14.26 6.35 -7.84
C GLY A 50 13.28 5.85 -8.90
N CYS A 51 12.05 6.34 -8.89
CA CYS A 51 11.04 5.97 -9.87
C CYS A 51 10.09 7.14 -10.15
N ARG A 52 9.51 7.14 -11.36
CA ARG A 52 8.52 8.14 -11.74
C ARG A 52 7.17 7.85 -11.12
N PRO A 53 6.42 8.85 -10.66
CA PRO A 53 5.06 8.67 -10.21
C PRO A 53 4.13 8.34 -11.38
N THR A 54 3.05 7.65 -11.08
CA THR A 54 1.92 7.51 -12.02
C THR A 54 1.12 8.81 -12.06
N MET A 55 1.09 9.52 -10.93
CA MET A 55 0.42 10.82 -10.81
C MET A 55 1.14 11.69 -9.78
N ALA A 56 1.30 12.97 -10.11
CA ALA A 56 1.75 13.98 -9.17
C ALA A 56 0.92 15.24 -9.35
N GLU A 57 0.44 15.81 -8.25
CA GLU A 57 -0.42 16.99 -8.23
C GLU A 57 0.03 17.95 -7.14
N LEU A 58 -0.05 19.24 -7.43
CA LEU A 58 0.10 20.30 -6.44
C LEU A 58 -1.26 20.94 -6.15
N LYS A 59 -1.55 21.20 -4.87
CA LYS A 59 -2.78 21.87 -4.45
C LYS A 59 -2.99 23.16 -5.22
N GLY A 60 -4.19 23.35 -5.75
CA GLY A 60 -4.54 24.51 -6.57
C GLY A 60 -4.22 24.33 -8.06
N GLN A 61 -3.51 23.29 -8.44
CA GLN A 61 -3.20 22.99 -9.84
C GLN A 61 -4.49 22.63 -10.61
N ARG A 62 -4.61 23.19 -11.80
CA ARG A 62 -5.69 22.85 -12.72
C ARG A 62 -5.34 21.56 -13.48
N ILE A 63 -6.20 20.56 -13.36
CA ILE A 63 -5.99 19.24 -13.95
C ILE A 63 -7.08 18.99 -15.00
N VAL A 64 -6.64 18.75 -16.23
CA VAL A 64 -7.54 18.40 -17.34
C VAL A 64 -7.63 16.89 -17.43
N THR A 65 -8.84 16.36 -17.37
CA THR A 65 -9.14 14.93 -17.51
C THR A 65 -10.13 14.72 -18.67
N PRO A 66 -10.28 13.49 -19.19
CA PRO A 66 -11.30 13.21 -20.23
C PRO A 66 -12.73 13.55 -19.80
N SER A 67 -13.02 13.53 -18.50
CA SER A 67 -14.34 13.86 -17.95
C SER A 67 -14.53 15.35 -17.57
N GLY A 68 -13.51 16.19 -17.78
CA GLY A 68 -13.57 17.61 -17.49
C GLY A 68 -12.31 18.15 -16.80
N THR A 69 -12.43 19.33 -16.23
CA THR A 69 -11.35 20.01 -15.52
C THR A 69 -11.66 20.04 -14.02
N ARG A 70 -10.66 19.74 -13.20
CA ARG A 70 -10.75 19.86 -11.74
C ARG A 70 -9.55 20.64 -11.19
N ILE A 71 -9.70 21.12 -9.98
CA ILE A 71 -8.60 21.73 -9.22
C ILE A 71 -8.10 20.73 -8.18
N ALA A 72 -6.79 20.47 -8.14
CA ALA A 72 -6.19 19.59 -7.15
C ALA A 72 -6.41 20.13 -5.73
N GLN A 73 -6.96 19.32 -4.85
CA GLN A 73 -7.28 19.68 -3.47
C GLN A 73 -6.11 19.45 -2.52
N GLU A 74 -5.13 18.68 -2.93
CA GLU A 74 -4.00 18.23 -2.11
C GLU A 74 -2.71 18.20 -2.91
N ASN A 75 -1.59 18.31 -2.21
CA ASN A 75 -0.29 17.96 -2.77
C ASN A 75 -0.14 16.45 -2.70
N ARG A 76 0.08 15.79 -3.82
CA ARG A 76 0.13 14.33 -3.91
C ARG A 76 1.17 13.85 -4.91
N TRP A 77 1.88 12.80 -4.51
CA TRP A 77 2.70 11.96 -5.37
C TRP A 77 2.22 10.52 -5.22
N SER A 78 1.96 9.81 -6.30
CA SER A 78 1.51 8.42 -6.23
C SER A 78 2.12 7.55 -7.29
N LEU A 79 2.41 6.32 -6.90
CA LEU A 79 2.83 5.24 -7.78
C LEU A 79 1.78 4.13 -7.73
N THR A 80 1.17 3.84 -8.88
CA THR A 80 0.15 2.80 -9.00
C THR A 80 0.66 1.68 -9.87
N ILE A 81 0.46 0.46 -9.42
CA ILE A 81 0.55 -0.76 -10.24
C ILE A 81 -0.82 -1.43 -10.26
N GLU A 82 -1.14 -2.03 -11.38
CA GLU A 82 -2.40 -2.75 -11.55
C GLU A 82 -2.19 -4.04 -12.34
N SER A 83 -3.01 -5.02 -12.04
CA SER A 83 -3.06 -6.26 -12.76
C SER A 83 -4.52 -6.67 -12.98
N ASP A 84 -4.83 -7.09 -14.20
CA ASP A 84 -6.10 -7.71 -14.57
C ASP A 84 -5.99 -9.23 -14.65
N ARG A 85 -4.82 -9.77 -14.32
CA ARG A 85 -4.58 -11.19 -14.18
C ARG A 85 -4.96 -11.63 -12.78
N ARG A 86 -5.46 -12.85 -12.68
CA ARG A 86 -5.76 -13.47 -11.40
C ARG A 86 -4.47 -13.79 -10.65
N GLU A 87 -4.10 -12.92 -9.71
CA GLU A 87 -2.85 -13.00 -8.96
C GLU A 87 -3.09 -12.82 -7.46
N ASP A 88 -2.15 -13.33 -6.66
CA ASP A 88 -2.11 -13.05 -5.25
C ASP A 88 -1.72 -11.59 -5.01
N ILE A 89 -2.45 -10.90 -4.14
CA ILE A 89 -2.19 -9.50 -3.79
C ILE A 89 -0.78 -9.29 -3.21
N GLU A 90 -0.23 -10.28 -2.52
CA GLU A 90 1.14 -10.19 -1.98
C GLU A 90 2.19 -10.08 -3.08
N GLN A 91 1.99 -10.72 -4.22
CA GLN A 91 2.89 -10.59 -5.36
C GLN A 91 2.93 -9.14 -5.85
N GLY A 92 1.78 -8.51 -5.93
CA GLY A 92 1.68 -7.11 -6.31
C GLY A 92 2.32 -6.15 -5.29
N ILE A 93 2.06 -6.35 -4.01
CA ILE A 93 2.66 -5.54 -2.94
C ILE A 93 4.19 -5.70 -2.94
N THR A 94 4.68 -6.92 -3.03
CA THR A 94 6.11 -7.23 -3.08
C THR A 94 6.76 -6.58 -4.31
N ALA A 95 6.14 -6.69 -5.47
CA ALA A 95 6.62 -6.08 -6.70
C ALA A 95 6.71 -4.55 -6.57
N MET A 96 5.73 -3.91 -5.95
CA MET A 96 5.77 -2.47 -5.69
C MET A 96 6.92 -2.11 -4.74
N LEU A 97 7.04 -2.78 -3.60
CA LEU A 97 8.07 -2.49 -2.61
C LEU A 97 9.48 -2.71 -3.17
N ASN A 98 9.67 -3.69 -4.04
CA ASN A 98 10.96 -3.97 -4.69
C ASN A 98 11.36 -2.92 -5.74
N ARG A 99 10.42 -2.12 -6.22
CA ARG A 99 10.72 -0.96 -7.08
C ARG A 99 11.20 0.26 -6.31
N LEU A 100 11.05 0.25 -5.00
CA LEU A 100 11.31 1.35 -4.10
C LEU A 100 12.60 1.11 -3.32
N PRO A 101 13.24 2.15 -2.78
CA PRO A 101 14.46 1.98 -1.99
C PRO A 101 14.26 1.07 -0.79
N ALA A 102 15.28 0.25 -0.51
CA ALA A 102 15.32 -0.59 0.70
C ALA A 102 15.87 0.13 1.93
N ASN A 103 16.39 1.35 1.77
CA ASN A 103 16.99 2.12 2.86
C ASN A 103 15.94 2.57 3.88
N LEU A 104 15.95 1.96 5.06
CA LEU A 104 14.96 2.22 6.11
C LEU A 104 15.10 3.61 6.76
N GLU A 105 16.28 4.21 6.73
CA GLU A 105 16.47 5.59 7.21
C GLU A 105 15.76 6.59 6.31
N LEU A 106 15.80 6.37 5.00
CA LEU A 106 15.03 7.18 4.05
C LEU A 106 13.54 7.10 4.35
N TRP A 107 13.01 5.91 4.58
CA TRP A 107 11.59 5.72 4.90
C TRP A 107 11.22 6.38 6.23
N ARG A 108 12.08 6.31 7.22
CA ARG A 108 11.87 7.00 8.50
C ARG A 108 11.78 8.50 8.31
N ASP A 109 12.68 9.10 7.54
CA ASP A 109 12.63 10.53 7.20
C ASP A 109 11.36 10.89 6.44
N LEU A 110 11.04 10.14 5.38
CA LEU A 110 9.87 10.42 4.56
C LEU A 110 8.56 10.30 5.34
N THR A 111 8.39 9.26 6.15
CA THR A 111 7.17 9.06 6.95
C THR A 111 7.05 10.02 8.14
N HIS A 112 8.15 10.67 8.53
CA HIS A 112 8.12 11.76 9.48
C HIS A 112 7.63 13.08 8.86
N ARG A 113 7.98 13.29 7.59
CA ARG A 113 7.68 14.55 6.86
C ARG A 113 6.37 14.52 6.09
N TYR A 114 5.94 13.36 5.63
CA TYR A 114 4.79 13.16 4.76
C TYR A 114 3.84 12.12 5.33
N TYR A 115 2.57 12.23 4.98
CA TYR A 115 1.65 11.12 5.15
C TYR A 115 1.85 10.14 3.99
N ILE A 116 2.18 8.89 4.31
CA ILE A 116 2.45 7.85 3.31
C ILE A 116 1.69 6.59 3.68
N ASP A 117 0.95 6.04 2.72
CA ASP A 117 0.31 4.73 2.85
C ASP A 117 0.32 3.96 1.54
N ILE A 118 -0.03 2.69 1.64
CA ILE A 118 -0.38 1.87 0.49
C ILE A 118 -1.88 1.63 0.51
N TYR A 119 -2.51 1.87 -0.62
CA TYR A 119 -3.93 1.69 -0.81
C TYR A 119 -4.18 0.66 -1.91
N CYS A 120 -5.00 -0.35 -1.61
CA CYS A 120 -5.28 -1.45 -2.51
C CYS A 120 -6.77 -1.48 -2.86
N GLY A 121 -7.08 -1.33 -4.14
CA GLY A 121 -8.39 -1.65 -4.68
C GLY A 121 -8.39 -3.11 -5.17
N LEU A 122 -9.26 -3.94 -4.61
CA LEU A 122 -9.39 -5.35 -4.96
C LEU A 122 -10.73 -5.59 -5.65
N PHE A 123 -10.67 -6.12 -6.85
CA PHE A 123 -11.85 -6.42 -7.66
C PHE A 123 -12.09 -7.93 -7.63
N LEU A 124 -13.26 -8.32 -7.17
CA LEU A 124 -13.63 -9.71 -6.90
C LEU A 124 -14.89 -10.06 -7.67
N LYS A 125 -14.87 -11.17 -8.40
CA LYS A 125 -16.05 -11.71 -9.08
C LYS A 125 -17.01 -12.45 -8.14
N THR A 126 -16.52 -12.82 -6.95
CA THR A 126 -17.32 -13.49 -5.94
C THR A 126 -17.07 -12.88 -4.57
N SER A 127 -18.10 -12.91 -3.71
CA SER A 127 -17.99 -12.40 -2.32
C SER A 127 -17.25 -13.35 -1.38
N LYS A 128 -16.97 -14.58 -1.80
CA LYS A 128 -16.33 -15.62 -0.98
C LYS A 128 -14.85 -15.78 -1.32
N ARG A 129 -14.08 -14.70 -1.23
CA ARG A 129 -12.64 -14.75 -1.40
C ARG A 129 -11.95 -14.13 -0.20
N GLY A 130 -10.97 -14.83 0.32
CA GLY A 130 -10.07 -14.31 1.33
C GLY A 130 -8.73 -13.94 0.70
N PHE A 131 -8.07 -12.98 1.28
CA PHE A 131 -6.69 -12.63 1.00
C PHE A 131 -5.97 -12.44 2.34
N GLY A 132 -4.67 -12.53 2.33
CA GLY A 132 -3.89 -12.35 3.54
C GLY A 132 -2.51 -11.76 3.23
N LEU A 133 -1.84 -11.34 4.29
CA LEU A 133 -0.47 -10.87 4.23
C LEU A 133 0.39 -11.81 5.07
N SER A 134 1.46 -12.32 4.47
CA SER A 134 2.46 -13.10 5.17
C SER A 134 3.22 -12.26 6.20
N PRO A 135 3.85 -12.88 7.19
CA PRO A 135 4.75 -12.18 8.10
C PRO A 135 5.86 -11.40 7.37
N GLN A 136 6.34 -11.94 6.26
CA GLN A 136 7.38 -11.28 5.45
C GLN A 136 6.89 -9.97 4.87
N VAL A 137 5.74 -9.95 4.20
CA VAL A 137 5.16 -8.73 3.62
C VAL A 137 4.76 -7.76 4.70
N SER A 138 4.17 -8.25 5.80
CA SER A 138 3.83 -7.41 6.96
C SER A 138 5.06 -6.72 7.54
N ARG A 139 6.19 -7.44 7.62
CA ARG A 139 7.45 -6.87 8.08
C ARG A 139 8.01 -5.84 7.11
N MET A 140 7.96 -6.10 5.81
CA MET A 140 8.40 -5.14 4.80
C MET A 140 7.64 -3.81 4.89
N LEU A 141 6.34 -3.86 5.15
CA LEU A 141 5.50 -2.68 5.36
C LEU A 141 5.85 -1.99 6.69
N ALA A 142 5.90 -2.73 7.78
CA ALA A 142 6.17 -2.19 9.10
C ALA A 142 7.56 -1.57 9.22
N ASP A 143 8.58 -2.19 8.63
CA ASP A 143 9.95 -1.67 8.62
C ASP A 143 10.04 -0.32 7.90
N ARG A 144 9.19 -0.09 6.92
CA ARG A 144 9.07 1.18 6.18
C ARG A 144 8.08 2.14 6.82
N ASN A 145 7.49 1.77 7.93
CA ASN A 145 6.45 2.55 8.63
C ASN A 145 5.26 2.87 7.72
N LEU A 146 4.87 1.92 6.88
CA LEU A 146 3.76 2.05 5.94
C LEU A 146 2.52 1.33 6.43
N GLY A 147 1.41 2.07 6.51
CA GLY A 147 0.08 1.50 6.65
C GLY A 147 -0.43 0.98 5.31
N ILE A 148 -1.40 0.06 5.36
CA ILE A 148 -2.06 -0.48 4.18
C ILE A 148 -3.57 -0.47 4.37
N GLY A 149 -4.28 -0.01 3.37
CA GLY A 149 -5.74 0.01 3.33
C GLY A 149 -6.27 -0.77 2.14
N PHE A 150 -7.47 -1.30 2.28
CA PHE A 150 -8.12 -2.11 1.24
C PHE A 150 -9.53 -1.63 0.98
N ASP A 151 -9.86 -1.45 -0.30
CA ASP A 151 -11.23 -1.31 -0.77
C ASP A 151 -11.60 -2.55 -1.60
N LEU A 152 -12.73 -3.13 -1.26
CA LEU A 152 -13.23 -4.32 -1.92
C LEU A 152 -14.36 -3.96 -2.87
N TYR A 153 -14.18 -4.27 -4.14
CA TYR A 153 -15.19 -4.09 -5.19
C TYR A 153 -15.68 -5.47 -5.63
N ILE A 154 -16.93 -5.77 -5.34
CA ILE A 154 -17.55 -7.04 -5.69
C ILE A 154 -18.46 -6.81 -6.91
N GLU A 155 -18.18 -7.52 -7.99
CA GLU A 155 -19.07 -7.49 -9.15
C GLU A 155 -20.41 -8.10 -8.78
N ARG A 156 -21.48 -7.34 -8.97
CA ARG A 156 -22.84 -7.86 -8.85
C ARG A 156 -23.24 -8.46 -10.18
N THR A 157 -23.53 -9.73 -10.15
CA THR A 157 -24.17 -10.43 -11.29
C THR A 157 -25.66 -10.15 -11.29
#